data_ade8a2c48681b242af9f965cde0e0826
#
_entry.id   ade8a2c48681b242af9f965cde0e0826
#
_cell.length_a   1.000
_cell.length_b   1.000
_cell.length_c   1.000
_cell.angle_alpha   90.00
_cell.angle_beta   90.00
_cell.angle_gamma   90.00
#
_symmetry.space_group_name_H-M   'P 1'
#
loop_
_entity.id
_entity.type
_entity.pdbx_description
1 polymer ?
#
loop_
_entity_poly.entity_id
_entity_poly.type
_entity_poly.pdbx_seq_one_letter_code
_entity_poly.pdbx_strand_id
1 'polypeptide(L)'
;MGFEPVLLWTDAVVFALLAVLAVYAWRVRRAPERRAVWAKVFRDAPALCSAVVFGAFALVAVLDSLHFRRALAAPAAAATVERFYATHTESLLDLLLARPLAMRESSYSAPLAMHGFGKESVEVDGRVERAHPRLQFGGAHLADPADRAADLARRAIAGLAGGLLLAAAAGVALAGWRARRRGLRLAASLREIAADRTPLPLRAGLLTLAALLALAGVAVALMGHYHVFGTDRTGNDVLVQALKSVRTAFVIGTLSTVATLPLAVGLGLAAGWFGGWVDEAIQYLCTVLSSIPNVLLIAACVLMVQVFVDQNPQRFETAAERADVRLALLCLILGLSGWPALARLLRAEVLKLRELEYVQAARAFGVGAWRIMARHLLPNVMHLVLITTVLDFSALVLYEAVL
;
A
#
# COMPACT_ATOMS: atom_id res chain seq x y z
N MET A 1 22.22 -14.67 17.05
CA MET A 1 22.09 -13.55 16.11
C MET A 1 21.24 -12.49 16.79
N GLY A 2 21.77 -11.28 17.04
CA GLY A 2 21.01 -10.18 17.65
C GLY A 2 20.39 -9.32 16.54
N PHE A 3 19.09 -9.05 16.64
CA PHE A 3 18.39 -8.09 15.79
C PHE A 3 17.98 -6.89 16.65
N GLU A 4 18.14 -5.70 16.13
CA GLU A 4 17.66 -4.47 16.74
C GLU A 4 16.45 -3.98 15.94
N PRO A 5 15.23 -3.92 16.52
CA PRO A 5 14.08 -3.39 15.80
C PRO A 5 14.23 -1.88 15.61
N VAL A 6 13.96 -1.40 14.42
CA VAL A 6 13.98 0.02 14.06
C VAL A 6 12.57 0.43 13.68
N LEU A 7 12.06 1.48 14.32
CA LEU A 7 10.76 2.05 14.03
C LEU A 7 10.94 3.38 13.31
N LEU A 8 10.61 3.43 12.03
CA LEU A 8 10.57 4.65 11.25
C LEU A 8 9.26 5.43 11.52
N TRP A 9 9.24 6.73 11.27
CA TRP A 9 8.05 7.57 11.46
C TRP A 9 6.85 7.09 10.64
N THR A 10 7.09 6.71 9.39
CA THR A 10 6.05 6.17 8.50
C THR A 10 5.54 4.81 8.96
N ASP A 11 6.40 3.95 9.53
CA ASP A 11 5.98 2.68 10.12
C ASP A 11 5.09 2.89 11.34
N ALA A 12 5.42 3.89 12.19
CA ALA A 12 4.58 4.25 13.32
C ALA A 12 3.16 4.62 12.88
N VAL A 13 3.01 5.33 11.76
CA VAL A 13 1.70 5.66 11.17
C VAL A 13 0.97 4.41 10.70
N VAL A 14 1.65 3.49 9.99
CA VAL A 14 1.06 2.22 9.54
C VAL A 14 0.58 1.40 10.73
N PHE A 15 1.40 1.26 11.78
CA PHE A 15 1.01 0.53 12.99
C PHE A 15 -0.12 1.22 13.76
N ALA A 16 -0.12 2.56 13.84
CA ALA A 16 -1.22 3.32 14.45
C ALA A 16 -2.53 3.09 13.67
N LEU A 17 -2.48 3.11 12.33
CA LEU A 17 -3.64 2.80 11.50
C LEU A 17 -4.14 1.37 11.73
N LEU A 18 -3.25 0.39 11.78
CA LEU A 18 -3.61 -1.01 12.08
C LEU A 18 -4.22 -1.13 13.48
N ALA A 19 -3.69 -0.43 14.47
CA ALA A 19 -4.26 -0.38 15.81
C ALA A 19 -5.67 0.22 15.82
N VAL A 20 -5.88 1.34 15.11
CA VAL A 20 -7.21 1.97 14.94
C VAL A 20 -8.18 1.00 14.27
N LEU A 21 -7.76 0.33 13.20
CA LEU A 21 -8.57 -0.67 12.51
C LEU A 21 -8.90 -1.87 13.42
N ALA A 22 -7.95 -2.34 14.21
CA ALA A 22 -8.16 -3.43 15.18
C ALA A 22 -9.16 -3.02 16.26
N VAL A 23 -9.03 -1.82 16.83
CA VAL A 23 -9.97 -1.25 17.81
C VAL A 23 -11.36 -1.08 17.17
N TYR A 24 -11.44 -0.59 15.94
CA TYR A 24 -12.68 -0.47 15.20
C TYR A 24 -13.33 -1.85 14.98
N ALA A 25 -12.58 -2.83 14.49
CA ALA A 25 -13.05 -4.21 14.30
C ALA A 25 -13.54 -4.84 15.61
N TRP A 26 -12.84 -4.57 16.72
CA TRP A 26 -13.27 -5.03 18.04
C TRP A 26 -14.59 -4.36 18.48
N ARG A 27 -14.74 -3.03 18.26
CA ARG A 27 -16.00 -2.32 18.52
C ARG A 27 -17.16 -2.81 17.64
N VAL A 28 -16.89 -3.12 16.38
CA VAL A 28 -17.88 -3.70 15.46
C VAL A 28 -18.35 -5.08 15.96
N ARG A 29 -17.42 -5.91 16.42
CA ARG A 29 -17.75 -7.23 16.96
C ARG A 29 -18.63 -7.15 18.20
N ARG A 30 -18.51 -6.12 19.02
CA ARG A 30 -19.29 -5.92 20.24
C ARG A 30 -20.66 -5.26 20.03
N ALA A 31 -20.84 -4.53 18.93
CA ALA A 31 -22.09 -3.82 18.64
C ALA A 31 -22.90 -4.58 17.57
N PRO A 32 -24.06 -5.18 17.93
CA PRO A 32 -24.85 -6.02 17.02
C PRO A 32 -25.31 -5.25 15.78
N GLU A 33 -25.69 -3.98 15.93
CA GLU A 33 -26.11 -3.11 14.84
C GLU A 33 -25.01 -2.92 13.78
N ARG A 34 -23.79 -2.58 14.21
CA ARG A 34 -22.64 -2.41 13.33
C ARG A 34 -22.23 -3.71 12.65
N ARG A 35 -22.32 -4.83 13.40
CA ARG A 35 -22.05 -6.15 12.84
C ARG A 35 -23.05 -6.50 11.73
N ALA A 36 -24.33 -6.12 11.86
CA ALA A 36 -25.33 -6.35 10.83
C ALA A 36 -25.04 -5.56 9.55
N VAL A 37 -24.59 -4.30 9.67
CA VAL A 37 -24.18 -3.47 8.53
C VAL A 37 -22.99 -4.10 7.79
N TRP A 38 -21.93 -4.46 8.50
CA TRP A 38 -20.75 -5.10 7.90
C TRP A 38 -21.06 -6.48 7.31
N ALA A 39 -21.95 -7.23 7.97
CA ALA A 39 -22.41 -8.50 7.42
C ALA A 39 -23.17 -8.33 6.10
N LYS A 40 -23.91 -7.22 5.93
CA LYS A 40 -24.56 -6.88 4.66
C LYS A 40 -23.54 -6.55 3.58
N VAL A 41 -22.52 -5.74 3.90
CA VAL A 41 -21.44 -5.38 2.96
C VAL A 41 -20.69 -6.62 2.48
N PHE A 42 -20.28 -7.51 3.40
CA PHE A 42 -19.54 -8.72 3.03
C PHE A 42 -20.40 -9.85 2.41
N ARG A 43 -21.71 -9.67 2.30
CA ARG A 43 -22.56 -10.56 1.49
C ARG A 43 -22.41 -10.32 -0.01
N ASP A 44 -21.95 -9.15 -0.40
CA ASP A 44 -21.67 -8.85 -1.79
C ASP A 44 -20.34 -9.46 -2.21
N ALA A 45 -20.34 -10.22 -3.31
CA ALA A 45 -19.14 -10.90 -3.80
C ALA A 45 -18.00 -9.91 -4.14
N PRO A 46 -18.24 -8.78 -4.84
CA PRO A 46 -17.19 -7.78 -5.09
C PRO A 46 -16.53 -7.26 -3.82
N ALA A 47 -17.29 -7.01 -2.75
CA ALA A 47 -16.75 -6.51 -1.50
C ALA A 47 -15.83 -7.54 -0.81
N LEU A 48 -16.21 -8.82 -0.83
CA LEU A 48 -15.36 -9.88 -0.28
C LEU A 48 -14.09 -10.09 -1.12
N CYS A 49 -14.20 -10.09 -2.45
CA CYS A 49 -13.06 -10.21 -3.36
C CYS A 49 -12.09 -9.04 -3.17
N SER A 50 -12.59 -7.80 -3.11
CA SER A 50 -11.76 -6.60 -2.84
C SER A 50 -11.06 -6.68 -1.50
N ALA A 51 -11.74 -7.18 -0.46
CA ALA A 51 -11.14 -7.36 0.87
C ALA A 51 -10.00 -8.40 0.86
N VAL A 52 -10.11 -9.46 0.06
CA VAL A 52 -9.04 -10.46 -0.11
C VAL A 52 -7.84 -9.84 -0.81
N VAL A 53 -8.05 -9.10 -1.91
CA VAL A 53 -6.99 -8.41 -2.65
C VAL A 53 -6.30 -7.38 -1.74
N PHE A 54 -7.09 -6.51 -1.11
CA PHE A 54 -6.57 -5.49 -0.20
C PHE A 54 -5.80 -6.11 0.98
N GLY A 55 -6.30 -7.22 1.53
CA GLY A 55 -5.62 -7.95 2.60
C GLY A 55 -4.27 -8.51 2.18
N ALA A 56 -4.12 -8.97 0.93
CA ALA A 56 -2.85 -9.45 0.40
C ALA A 56 -1.84 -8.30 0.26
N PHE A 57 -2.24 -7.15 -0.30
CA PHE A 57 -1.39 -5.96 -0.39
C PHE A 57 -1.05 -5.39 0.99
N ALA A 58 -2.02 -5.34 1.92
CA ALA A 58 -1.78 -4.90 3.28
C ALA A 58 -0.76 -5.80 4.01
N LEU A 59 -0.81 -7.12 3.77
CA LEU A 59 0.18 -8.05 4.30
C LEU A 59 1.59 -7.73 3.79
N VAL A 60 1.74 -7.47 2.48
CA VAL A 60 3.04 -7.07 1.90
C VAL A 60 3.54 -5.77 2.53
N ALA A 61 2.67 -4.76 2.67
CA ALA A 61 3.03 -3.49 3.30
C ALA A 61 3.46 -3.66 4.76
N VAL A 62 2.78 -4.51 5.54
CA VAL A 62 3.15 -4.81 6.93
C VAL A 62 4.48 -5.55 7.02
N LEU A 63 4.73 -6.52 6.13
CA LEU A 63 6.00 -7.24 6.09
C LEU A 63 7.17 -6.29 5.77
N ASP A 64 6.96 -5.30 4.92
CA ASP A 64 7.97 -4.30 4.59
C ASP A 64 8.11 -3.20 5.67
N SER A 65 7.10 -2.98 6.51
CA SER A 65 7.15 -2.05 7.65
C SER A 65 7.84 -2.62 8.90
N LEU A 66 8.15 -3.93 8.91
CA LEU A 66 8.87 -4.56 10.01
C LEU A 66 10.39 -4.44 9.77
N HIS A 67 10.95 -3.31 10.19
CA HIS A 67 12.38 -3.01 10.00
C HIS A 67 13.23 -3.47 11.17
N PHE A 68 14.43 -3.93 10.85
CA PHE A 68 15.45 -4.33 11.82
C PHE A 68 16.86 -4.10 11.29
N ARG A 69 17.83 -4.03 12.21
CA ARG A 69 19.27 -4.02 11.90
C ARG A 69 19.90 -5.32 12.35
N ARG A 70 20.79 -5.87 11.55
CA ARG A 70 21.55 -7.07 11.93
C ARG A 70 22.76 -6.67 12.78
N ALA A 71 23.00 -7.44 13.85
CA ALA A 71 24.24 -7.31 14.60
C ALA A 71 25.42 -7.75 13.74
N LEU A 72 26.46 -6.91 13.68
CA LEU A 72 27.73 -7.24 13.05
C LEU A 72 28.53 -8.17 13.98
N ALA A 73 29.28 -9.09 13.38
CA ALA A 73 30.22 -9.90 14.14
C ALA A 73 31.28 -8.97 14.75
N ALA A 74 31.42 -8.96 16.07
CA ALA A 74 32.48 -8.20 16.72
C ALA A 74 33.84 -8.73 16.26
N PRO A 75 34.80 -7.86 15.89
CA PRO A 75 36.16 -8.28 15.63
C PRO A 75 36.71 -8.94 16.90
N ALA A 76 37.43 -10.07 16.74
CA ALA A 76 37.93 -10.91 17.83
C ALA A 76 38.82 -10.17 18.88
N ALA A 77 39.21 -8.93 18.61
CA ALA A 77 40.05 -8.10 19.46
C ALA A 77 39.30 -7.12 20.39
N ALA A 78 37.97 -7.00 20.27
CA ALA A 78 37.17 -6.06 21.08
C ALA A 78 36.66 -6.76 22.34
N ALA A 79 37.35 -6.58 23.47
CA ALA A 79 36.98 -7.07 24.79
C ALA A 79 35.79 -6.33 25.44
N THR A 80 35.15 -5.40 24.75
CA THR A 80 34.01 -4.62 25.26
C THR A 80 32.69 -5.08 24.58
N VAL A 81 31.67 -5.23 25.44
CA VAL A 81 30.35 -5.81 25.12
C VAL A 81 29.48 -4.95 24.22
N GLU A 82 30.00 -3.95 23.52
CA GLU A 82 29.23 -3.14 22.58
C GLU A 82 28.92 -3.94 21.31
N ARG A 83 27.64 -4.25 21.12
CA ARG A 83 27.14 -4.86 19.90
C ARG A 83 27.04 -3.80 18.82
N PHE A 84 27.84 -3.95 17.79
CA PHE A 84 27.74 -3.09 16.59
C PHE A 84 26.63 -3.60 15.69
N TYR A 85 25.77 -2.70 15.23
CA TYR A 85 24.70 -3.01 14.29
C TYR A 85 25.03 -2.44 12.91
N ALA A 86 24.53 -3.09 11.86
CA ALA A 86 24.67 -2.59 10.51
C ALA A 86 23.96 -1.23 10.37
N THR A 87 24.56 -0.30 9.63
CA THR A 87 23.94 0.99 9.32
C THR A 87 22.78 0.86 8.32
N HIS A 88 22.73 -0.25 7.59
CA HIS A 88 21.67 -0.57 6.66
C HIS A 88 20.51 -1.22 7.42
N THR A 89 19.30 -0.66 7.21
CA THR A 89 18.05 -1.20 7.76
C THR A 89 17.44 -2.17 6.75
N GLU A 90 17.10 -3.37 7.19
CA GLU A 90 16.42 -4.38 6.38
C GLU A 90 14.99 -4.56 6.88
N SER A 91 14.07 -4.90 5.97
CA SER A 91 12.71 -5.28 6.33
C SER A 91 12.55 -6.80 6.36
N LEU A 92 11.46 -7.27 6.97
CA LEU A 92 11.12 -8.69 6.91
C LEU A 92 10.85 -9.13 5.46
N LEU A 93 10.33 -8.24 4.63
CA LEU A 93 10.16 -8.46 3.19
C LEU A 93 11.52 -8.61 2.49
N ASP A 94 12.53 -7.82 2.85
CA ASP A 94 13.90 -7.94 2.32
C ASP A 94 14.51 -9.31 2.63
N LEU A 95 14.23 -9.86 3.80
CA LEU A 95 14.67 -11.20 4.15
C LEU A 95 14.04 -12.28 3.25
N LEU A 96 12.74 -12.14 2.95
CA LEU A 96 12.03 -13.05 2.05
C LEU A 96 12.50 -12.90 0.60
N LEU A 97 12.88 -11.69 0.19
CA LEU A 97 13.33 -11.34 -1.16
C LEU A 97 14.87 -11.27 -1.27
N ALA A 98 15.61 -11.83 -0.31
CA ALA A 98 17.08 -11.72 -0.25
C ALA A 98 17.77 -12.21 -1.54
N ARG A 99 17.27 -13.29 -2.15
CA ARG A 99 17.81 -13.82 -3.41
C ARG A 99 17.64 -12.84 -4.58
N PRO A 100 16.43 -12.42 -4.97
CA PRO A 100 16.25 -11.46 -6.07
C PRO A 100 16.88 -10.10 -5.79
N LEU A 101 16.98 -9.65 -4.54
CA LEU A 101 17.68 -8.42 -4.17
C LEU A 101 19.20 -8.51 -4.43
N ALA A 102 19.80 -9.69 -4.29
CA ALA A 102 21.21 -9.91 -4.58
C ALA A 102 21.51 -10.01 -6.09
N MET A 103 20.49 -10.25 -6.91
CA MET A 103 20.60 -10.40 -8.38
C MET A 103 20.53 -9.03 -9.07
N ARG A 104 21.62 -8.27 -8.97
CA ARG A 104 21.70 -6.95 -9.61
C ARG A 104 22.50 -7.03 -10.90
N GLU A 105 21.90 -6.61 -12.00
CA GLU A 105 22.52 -6.51 -13.32
C GLU A 105 23.26 -5.17 -13.53
N SER A 106 23.93 -5.02 -14.65
CA SER A 106 24.63 -3.78 -14.99
C SER A 106 23.68 -2.68 -15.47
N SER A 107 22.60 -3.04 -16.14
CA SER A 107 21.72 -2.10 -16.84
C SER A 107 20.33 -2.70 -17.07
N TYR A 108 19.54 -2.05 -17.91
CA TYR A 108 18.21 -2.49 -18.31
C TYR A 108 18.20 -3.88 -18.94
N SER A 109 17.19 -4.67 -18.60
CA SER A 109 16.83 -5.87 -19.32
C SER A 109 15.32 -5.93 -19.59
N ALA A 110 14.92 -6.59 -20.67
CA ALA A 110 13.53 -6.88 -20.94
C ALA A 110 12.97 -7.92 -19.95
N PRO A 111 11.64 -8.00 -19.76
CA PRO A 111 11.01 -9.04 -18.96
C PRO A 111 11.46 -10.45 -19.38
N LEU A 112 11.85 -11.26 -18.39
CA LEU A 112 12.31 -12.65 -18.60
C LEU A 112 13.48 -12.79 -19.58
N ALA A 113 14.24 -11.73 -19.87
CA ALA A 113 15.35 -11.77 -20.81
C ALA A 113 16.56 -12.53 -20.28
N MET A 114 17.43 -12.97 -21.18
CA MET A 114 18.76 -13.53 -20.90
C MET A 114 19.89 -12.60 -21.33
N HIS A 115 19.55 -11.51 -22.07
CA HIS A 115 20.49 -10.54 -22.58
C HIS A 115 20.04 -9.13 -22.21
N GLY A 116 21.00 -8.23 -22.03
CA GLY A 116 20.78 -6.82 -21.77
C GLY A 116 20.04 -6.13 -22.92
N PHE A 117 19.33 -5.05 -22.61
CA PHE A 117 18.54 -4.31 -23.60
C PHE A 117 19.44 -3.50 -24.55
N GLY A 118 20.52 -2.93 -24.04
CA GLY A 118 21.48 -2.13 -24.82
C GLY A 118 22.54 -2.98 -25.51
N LYS A 119 23.04 -2.50 -26.66
CA LYS A 119 24.25 -3.06 -27.25
C LYS A 119 25.48 -2.45 -26.60
N GLU A 120 26.32 -3.29 -26.04
CA GLU A 120 27.59 -2.93 -25.43
C GLU A 120 28.74 -3.51 -26.26
N SER A 121 29.95 -2.99 -26.07
CA SER A 121 31.15 -3.56 -26.65
C SER A 121 31.53 -4.80 -25.85
N VAL A 122 31.28 -5.97 -26.39
CA VAL A 122 31.58 -7.26 -25.76
C VAL A 122 32.73 -7.90 -26.51
N GLU A 123 33.70 -8.42 -25.79
CA GLU A 123 34.79 -9.21 -26.38
C GLU A 123 34.32 -10.63 -26.62
N VAL A 124 34.18 -11.02 -27.88
CA VAL A 124 33.85 -12.37 -28.31
C VAL A 124 35.02 -12.90 -29.15
N ASP A 125 35.62 -13.98 -28.72
CA ASP A 125 36.79 -14.63 -29.41
C ASP A 125 37.94 -13.66 -29.71
N GLY A 126 38.26 -12.74 -28.78
CA GLY A 126 39.35 -11.77 -28.95
C GLY A 126 39.06 -10.60 -29.89
N ARG A 127 37.81 -10.46 -30.34
CA ARG A 127 37.31 -9.34 -31.12
C ARG A 127 36.25 -8.53 -30.35
N VAL A 128 36.36 -7.20 -30.40
CA VAL A 128 35.35 -6.35 -29.78
C VAL A 128 34.21 -6.16 -30.77
N GLU A 129 33.06 -6.74 -30.44
CA GLU A 129 31.82 -6.61 -31.21
C GLU A 129 30.73 -5.90 -30.39
N ARG A 130 29.86 -5.13 -31.08
CA ARG A 130 28.69 -4.55 -30.44
C ARG A 130 27.55 -5.57 -30.40
N ALA A 131 27.41 -6.23 -29.26
CA ALA A 131 26.38 -7.23 -29.04
C ALA A 131 25.56 -6.90 -27.77
N HIS A 132 24.44 -7.58 -27.61
CA HIS A 132 23.67 -7.54 -26.36
C HIS A 132 24.39 -8.43 -25.33
N PRO A 133 24.93 -7.88 -24.24
CA PRO A 133 25.64 -8.67 -23.24
C PRO A 133 24.72 -9.68 -22.59
N ARG A 134 25.22 -10.86 -22.29
CA ARG A 134 24.48 -11.85 -21.52
C ARG A 134 24.30 -11.33 -20.09
N LEU A 135 23.09 -11.47 -19.53
CA LEU A 135 22.81 -11.10 -18.15
C LEU A 135 23.60 -12.00 -17.18
N GLN A 136 24.04 -11.40 -16.08
CA GLN A 136 24.85 -12.07 -15.07
C GLN A 136 24.03 -13.08 -14.26
N PHE A 137 22.75 -12.75 -14.00
CA PHE A 137 21.84 -13.56 -13.19
C PHE A 137 20.63 -14.07 -13.99
N GLY A 138 20.09 -13.25 -14.89
CA GLY A 138 18.92 -13.58 -15.69
C GLY A 138 19.17 -14.75 -16.63
N GLY A 139 18.61 -15.95 -16.30
CA GLY A 139 18.81 -17.17 -17.08
C GLY A 139 20.23 -17.74 -17.05
N ALA A 140 21.07 -17.35 -16.08
CA ALA A 140 22.47 -17.76 -15.97
C ALA A 140 22.66 -19.29 -15.84
N HIS A 141 21.66 -19.99 -15.31
CA HIS A 141 21.67 -21.45 -15.12
C HIS A 141 21.48 -22.23 -16.43
N LEU A 142 21.10 -21.60 -17.53
CA LEU A 142 20.93 -22.24 -18.82
C LEU A 142 22.23 -22.16 -19.64
N ALA A 143 22.68 -23.29 -20.16
CA ALA A 143 23.82 -23.33 -21.08
C ALA A 143 23.39 -22.88 -22.50
N ASP A 144 22.24 -23.36 -22.98
CA ASP A 144 21.69 -23.04 -24.30
C ASP A 144 20.49 -22.10 -24.18
N PRO A 145 20.48 -20.95 -24.90
CA PRO A 145 19.33 -20.07 -24.99
C PRO A 145 18.05 -20.71 -25.55
N ALA A 146 18.18 -21.81 -26.33
CA ALA A 146 17.03 -22.52 -26.86
C ALA A 146 16.17 -23.19 -25.78
N ASP A 147 16.75 -23.57 -24.65
CA ASP A 147 16.05 -24.21 -23.54
C ASP A 147 15.22 -23.25 -22.68
N ARG A 148 15.35 -21.94 -22.94
CA ARG A 148 14.66 -20.90 -22.15
C ARG A 148 13.15 -21.11 -22.08
N ALA A 149 12.51 -21.38 -23.21
CA ALA A 149 11.04 -21.50 -23.25
C ALA A 149 10.57 -22.71 -22.43
N ALA A 150 11.28 -23.82 -22.52
CA ALA A 150 10.97 -25.03 -21.76
C ALA A 150 11.19 -24.85 -20.25
N ASP A 151 12.28 -24.18 -19.85
CA ASP A 151 12.56 -23.90 -18.43
C ASP A 151 11.54 -22.92 -17.83
N LEU A 152 11.20 -21.85 -18.55
CA LEU A 152 10.15 -20.91 -18.13
C LEU A 152 8.80 -21.59 -17.94
N ALA A 153 8.39 -22.43 -18.92
CA ALA A 153 7.13 -23.17 -18.85
C ALA A 153 7.12 -24.14 -17.66
N ARG A 154 8.19 -24.89 -17.46
CA ARG A 154 8.31 -25.85 -16.35
C ARG A 154 8.20 -25.14 -15.00
N ARG A 155 8.93 -24.04 -14.79
CA ARG A 155 8.88 -23.24 -13.55
C ARG A 155 7.54 -22.57 -13.33
N ALA A 156 6.96 -21.98 -14.38
CA ALA A 156 5.64 -21.36 -14.31
C ALA A 156 4.56 -22.38 -13.93
N ILE A 157 4.58 -23.59 -14.53
CA ILE A 157 3.63 -24.66 -14.20
C ILE A 157 3.85 -25.13 -12.75
N ALA A 158 5.10 -25.30 -12.32
CA ALA A 158 5.40 -25.69 -10.93
C ALA A 158 4.94 -24.63 -9.93
N GLY A 159 5.18 -23.34 -10.23
CA GLY A 159 4.72 -22.23 -9.41
C GLY A 159 3.19 -22.12 -9.35
N LEU A 160 2.53 -22.28 -10.50
CA LEU A 160 1.06 -22.31 -10.60
C LEU A 160 0.48 -23.45 -9.77
N ALA A 161 1.03 -24.68 -9.92
CA ALA A 161 0.59 -25.83 -9.15
C ALA A 161 0.80 -25.62 -7.64
N GLY A 162 1.96 -25.08 -7.23
CA GLY A 162 2.23 -24.74 -5.83
C GLY A 162 1.26 -23.70 -5.27
N GLY A 163 0.98 -22.63 -6.01
CA GLY A 163 0.01 -21.61 -5.62
C GLY A 163 -1.42 -22.14 -5.49
N LEU A 164 -1.84 -22.98 -6.44
CA LEU A 164 -3.17 -23.63 -6.38
C LEU A 164 -3.27 -24.66 -5.23
N LEU A 165 -2.20 -25.39 -4.92
CA LEU A 165 -2.16 -26.29 -3.77
C LEU A 165 -2.29 -25.51 -2.45
N LEU A 166 -1.61 -24.37 -2.31
CA LEU A 166 -1.75 -23.50 -1.14
C LEU A 166 -3.18 -22.94 -1.03
N ALA A 167 -3.78 -22.54 -2.15
CA ALA A 167 -5.17 -22.10 -2.18
C ALA A 167 -6.14 -23.20 -1.78
N ALA A 168 -5.93 -24.42 -2.27
CA ALA A 168 -6.73 -25.59 -1.90
C ALA A 168 -6.59 -25.90 -0.40
N ALA A 169 -5.35 -25.86 0.13
CA ALA A 169 -5.10 -26.05 1.56
C ALA A 169 -5.80 -24.97 2.41
N ALA A 170 -5.74 -23.71 2.00
CA ALA A 170 -6.48 -22.62 2.68
C ALA A 170 -8.00 -22.83 2.63
N GLY A 171 -8.54 -23.28 1.49
CA GLY A 171 -9.95 -23.61 1.32
C GLY A 171 -10.39 -24.76 2.24
N VAL A 172 -9.59 -25.84 2.32
CA VAL A 172 -9.83 -26.96 3.22
C VAL A 172 -9.73 -26.54 4.69
N ALA A 173 -8.74 -25.70 5.05
CA ALA A 173 -8.60 -25.18 6.40
C ALA A 173 -9.81 -24.33 6.81
N LEU A 174 -10.29 -23.44 5.92
CA LEU A 174 -11.49 -22.64 6.15
C LEU A 174 -12.75 -23.51 6.30
N ALA A 175 -12.90 -24.52 5.43
CA ALA A 175 -14.02 -25.47 5.50
C ALA A 175 -13.98 -26.31 6.79
N GLY A 176 -12.79 -26.73 7.22
CA GLY A 176 -12.60 -27.48 8.48
C GLY A 176 -12.91 -26.63 9.71
N TRP A 177 -12.44 -25.40 9.75
CA TRP A 177 -12.76 -24.45 10.82
C TRP A 177 -14.28 -24.19 10.91
N ARG A 178 -14.93 -24.02 9.76
CA ARG A 178 -16.38 -23.83 9.67
C ARG A 178 -17.15 -25.09 10.09
N ALA A 179 -16.69 -26.26 9.64
CA ALA A 179 -17.27 -27.55 9.99
C ALA A 179 -17.26 -27.77 11.52
N ARG A 180 -16.11 -27.50 12.17
CA ARG A 180 -15.96 -27.58 13.64
C ARG A 180 -16.92 -26.63 14.36
N ARG A 181 -17.06 -25.39 13.87
CA ARG A 181 -17.95 -24.40 14.50
C ARG A 181 -19.45 -24.70 14.34
N ARG A 182 -19.82 -25.39 13.28
CA ARG A 182 -21.24 -25.70 12.96
C ARG A 182 -21.62 -27.15 13.25
N GLY A 183 -20.70 -27.96 13.71
CA GLY A 183 -20.97 -29.39 13.94
C GLY A 183 -21.22 -30.19 12.65
N LEU A 184 -20.69 -29.70 11.50
CA LEU A 184 -20.85 -30.32 10.19
C LEU A 184 -19.67 -31.26 9.89
N ARG A 185 -19.88 -32.21 8.95
CA ARG A 185 -18.77 -32.96 8.36
C ARG A 185 -18.00 -32.07 7.37
N LEU A 186 -16.66 -32.23 7.25
CA LEU A 186 -15.83 -31.45 6.34
C LEU A 186 -16.36 -31.49 4.89
N ALA A 187 -16.75 -32.65 4.40
CA ALA A 187 -17.28 -32.80 3.05
C ALA A 187 -18.56 -31.99 2.82
N ALA A 188 -19.46 -31.92 3.83
CA ALA A 188 -20.68 -31.12 3.77
C ALA A 188 -20.33 -29.62 3.70
N SER A 189 -19.37 -29.13 4.53
CA SER A 189 -18.92 -27.75 4.51
C SER A 189 -18.29 -27.38 3.16
N LEU A 190 -17.47 -28.25 2.55
CA LEU A 190 -16.87 -28.04 1.22
C LEU A 190 -17.97 -27.97 0.14
N ARG A 191 -18.96 -28.85 0.17
CA ARG A 191 -20.08 -28.80 -0.79
C ARG A 191 -20.91 -27.53 -0.65
N GLU A 192 -21.18 -27.05 0.57
CA GLU A 192 -21.89 -25.79 0.79
C GLU A 192 -21.12 -24.60 0.21
N ILE A 193 -19.77 -24.55 0.38
CA ILE A 193 -18.93 -23.50 -0.19
C ILE A 193 -18.92 -23.59 -1.72
N ALA A 194 -18.74 -24.77 -2.28
CA ALA A 194 -18.71 -24.98 -3.73
C ALA A 194 -20.06 -24.65 -4.39
N ALA A 195 -21.18 -24.96 -3.73
CA ALA A 195 -22.52 -24.67 -4.20
C ALA A 195 -23.00 -23.23 -3.91
N ASP A 196 -22.12 -22.38 -3.33
CA ASP A 196 -22.39 -20.99 -2.90
C ASP A 196 -23.62 -20.86 -1.96
N ARG A 197 -23.86 -21.89 -1.15
CA ARG A 197 -24.95 -21.94 -0.15
C ARG A 197 -24.52 -21.39 1.21
N THR A 198 -23.56 -20.49 1.22
CA THR A 198 -23.03 -19.88 2.44
C THR A 198 -23.57 -18.45 2.58
N PRO A 199 -23.76 -17.93 3.83
CA PRO A 199 -24.27 -16.58 4.04
C PRO A 199 -23.30 -15.48 3.53
N LEU A 200 -22.05 -15.83 3.31
CA LEU A 200 -21.03 -15.01 2.66
C LEU A 200 -20.63 -15.69 1.35
N PRO A 201 -20.30 -14.97 0.29
CA PRO A 201 -19.87 -15.54 -1.00
C PRO A 201 -18.43 -16.10 -0.91
N LEU A 202 -18.25 -17.12 -0.05
CA LEU A 202 -16.92 -17.69 0.22
C LEU A 202 -16.28 -18.31 -1.01
N ARG A 203 -17.10 -18.81 -1.95
CA ARG A 203 -16.62 -19.31 -3.23
C ARG A 203 -15.88 -18.23 -4.02
N ALA A 204 -16.48 -17.04 -4.15
CA ALA A 204 -15.85 -15.91 -4.86
C ALA A 204 -14.55 -15.48 -4.17
N GLY A 205 -14.56 -15.33 -2.85
CA GLY A 205 -13.35 -14.98 -2.08
C GLY A 205 -12.23 -16.02 -2.21
N LEU A 206 -12.55 -17.31 -2.19
CA LEU A 206 -11.56 -18.39 -2.38
C LEU A 206 -11.02 -18.45 -3.81
N LEU A 207 -11.86 -18.18 -4.82
CA LEU A 207 -11.39 -18.09 -6.21
C LEU A 207 -10.44 -16.90 -6.38
N THR A 208 -10.74 -15.74 -5.80
CA THR A 208 -9.84 -14.57 -5.79
C THR A 208 -8.53 -14.90 -5.09
N LEU A 209 -8.57 -15.55 -3.93
CA LEU A 209 -7.38 -15.98 -3.22
C LEU A 209 -6.57 -16.98 -4.06
N ALA A 210 -7.24 -17.93 -4.73
CA ALA A 210 -6.58 -18.90 -5.60
C ALA A 210 -5.88 -18.21 -6.79
N ALA A 211 -6.53 -17.22 -7.41
CA ALA A 211 -5.91 -16.44 -8.49
C ALA A 211 -4.67 -15.67 -8.00
N LEU A 212 -4.76 -15.01 -6.83
CA LEU A 212 -3.62 -14.31 -6.24
C LEU A 212 -2.46 -15.25 -5.89
N LEU A 213 -2.76 -16.38 -5.25
CA LEU A 213 -1.73 -17.36 -4.89
C LEU A 213 -1.13 -18.06 -6.12
N ALA A 214 -1.91 -18.28 -7.18
CA ALA A 214 -1.44 -18.81 -8.45
C ALA A 214 -0.45 -17.83 -9.11
N LEU A 215 -0.82 -16.54 -9.20
CA LEU A 215 0.06 -15.49 -9.74
C LEU A 215 1.33 -15.32 -8.89
N ALA A 216 1.19 -15.27 -7.56
CA ALA A 216 2.32 -15.19 -6.65
C ALA A 216 3.23 -16.42 -6.75
N GLY A 217 2.65 -17.63 -6.89
CA GLY A 217 3.41 -18.87 -7.06
C GLY A 217 4.25 -18.87 -8.33
N VAL A 218 3.69 -18.42 -9.45
CA VAL A 218 4.42 -18.25 -10.71
C VAL A 218 5.54 -17.22 -10.55
N ALA A 219 5.25 -16.06 -9.95
CA ALA A 219 6.25 -15.03 -9.71
C ALA A 219 7.41 -15.55 -8.85
N VAL A 220 7.12 -16.20 -7.74
CA VAL A 220 8.13 -16.76 -6.81
C VAL A 220 8.96 -17.87 -7.47
N ALA A 221 8.35 -18.72 -8.31
CA ALA A 221 9.07 -19.80 -9.01
C ALA A 221 10.04 -19.26 -10.07
N LEU A 222 9.74 -18.11 -10.67
CA LEU A 222 10.59 -17.45 -11.67
C LEU A 222 11.62 -16.52 -11.02
N MET A 223 11.25 -15.87 -9.90
CA MET A 223 12.07 -14.96 -9.14
C MET A 223 13.40 -15.53 -8.71
N GLY A 224 14.46 -15.29 -8.84
CA GLY A 224 15.70 -15.95 -8.42
C GLY A 224 16.38 -16.76 -9.51
N HIS A 225 15.75 -16.78 -10.71
CA HIS A 225 16.32 -17.35 -11.92
C HIS A 225 16.19 -16.41 -13.11
N TYR A 226 15.17 -15.55 -13.09
CA TYR A 226 14.87 -14.56 -14.12
C TYR A 226 14.36 -13.29 -13.48
N HIS A 227 14.60 -12.17 -14.13
CA HIS A 227 13.95 -10.89 -13.82
C HIS A 227 12.57 -10.87 -14.47
N VAL A 228 11.52 -11.14 -13.68
CA VAL A 228 10.14 -11.34 -14.20
C VAL A 228 9.66 -10.12 -14.98
N PHE A 229 9.88 -8.91 -14.48
CA PHE A 229 9.55 -7.63 -15.14
C PHE A 229 10.79 -6.93 -15.73
N GLY A 230 11.90 -7.65 -15.83
CA GLY A 230 13.17 -7.09 -16.24
C GLY A 230 13.85 -6.28 -15.13
N THR A 231 14.84 -5.49 -15.52
CA THR A 231 15.64 -4.66 -14.62
C THR A 231 15.53 -3.18 -14.99
N ASP A 232 15.74 -2.32 -14.00
CA ASP A 232 15.76 -0.87 -14.16
C ASP A 232 17.13 -0.37 -14.69
N ARG A 233 17.26 0.98 -14.79
CA ARG A 233 18.49 1.64 -15.23
C ARG A 233 19.71 1.27 -14.38
N THR A 234 19.51 0.96 -13.13
CA THR A 234 20.56 0.62 -12.16
C THR A 234 20.75 -0.89 -12.00
N GLY A 235 20.04 -1.70 -12.81
CA GLY A 235 20.13 -3.15 -12.81
C GLY A 235 19.33 -3.85 -11.70
N ASN A 236 18.49 -3.13 -10.94
CA ASN A 236 17.66 -3.74 -9.91
C ASN A 236 16.42 -4.41 -10.53
N ASP A 237 15.94 -5.48 -9.90
CA ASP A 237 14.75 -6.20 -10.33
C ASP A 237 13.48 -5.36 -10.14
N VAL A 238 12.74 -5.11 -11.23
CA VAL A 238 11.53 -4.28 -11.24
C VAL A 238 10.40 -4.89 -10.42
N LEU A 239 10.25 -6.23 -10.38
CA LEU A 239 9.22 -6.87 -9.58
C LEU A 239 9.47 -6.69 -8.08
N VAL A 240 10.73 -6.77 -7.65
CA VAL A 240 11.11 -6.52 -6.25
C VAL A 240 10.80 -5.07 -5.87
N GLN A 241 11.14 -4.10 -6.73
CA GLN A 241 10.83 -2.70 -6.50
C GLN A 241 9.32 -2.47 -6.43
N ALA A 242 8.54 -3.08 -7.33
CA ALA A 242 7.09 -3.01 -7.32
C ALA A 242 6.48 -3.57 -6.02
N LEU A 243 7.02 -4.65 -5.48
CA LEU A 243 6.56 -5.19 -4.19
C LEU A 243 6.90 -4.25 -3.01
N LYS A 244 8.07 -3.63 -3.02
CA LYS A 244 8.47 -2.66 -1.98
C LYS A 244 7.69 -1.35 -2.09
N SER A 245 7.33 -0.91 -3.30
CA SER A 245 6.51 0.29 -3.49
C SER A 245 5.08 0.16 -2.94
N VAL A 246 4.59 -1.06 -2.70
CA VAL A 246 3.28 -1.28 -2.05
C VAL A 246 3.21 -0.59 -0.68
N ARG A 247 4.25 -0.72 0.15
CA ARG A 247 4.32 -0.02 1.45
C ARG A 247 4.27 1.49 1.26
N THR A 248 5.08 2.02 0.36
CA THR A 248 5.12 3.47 0.06
C THR A 248 3.76 3.98 -0.37
N ALA A 249 3.07 3.26 -1.27
CA ALA A 249 1.71 3.59 -1.70
C ALA A 249 0.70 3.62 -0.53
N PHE A 250 0.76 2.63 0.37
CA PHE A 250 -0.09 2.62 1.57
C PHE A 250 0.20 3.80 2.51
N VAL A 251 1.48 4.13 2.72
CA VAL A 251 1.89 5.27 3.55
C VAL A 251 1.40 6.57 2.95
N ILE A 252 1.66 6.80 1.66
CA ILE A 252 1.25 8.04 0.97
C ILE A 252 -0.27 8.18 1.01
N GLY A 253 -0.99 7.16 0.58
CA GLY A 253 -2.45 7.21 0.54
C GLY A 253 -3.07 7.45 1.92
N THR A 254 -2.58 6.77 2.96
CA THR A 254 -3.16 6.89 4.31
C THR A 254 -2.76 8.18 5.01
N LEU A 255 -1.47 8.53 5.01
CA LEU A 255 -0.97 9.71 5.72
C LEU A 255 -1.48 11.00 5.08
N SER A 256 -1.46 11.09 3.74
CA SER A 256 -2.04 12.24 3.01
C SER A 256 -3.54 12.37 3.27
N THR A 257 -4.28 11.25 3.27
CA THR A 257 -5.71 11.26 3.61
C THR A 257 -5.96 11.75 5.03
N VAL A 258 -5.19 11.28 6.02
CA VAL A 258 -5.28 11.72 7.41
C VAL A 258 -4.99 13.23 7.53
N ALA A 259 -4.07 13.75 6.74
CA ALA A 259 -3.78 15.20 6.72
C ALA A 259 -4.88 16.01 6.00
N THR A 260 -5.45 15.49 4.93
CA THR A 260 -6.50 16.16 4.13
C THR A 260 -7.85 16.23 4.85
N LEU A 261 -8.30 15.13 5.46
CA LEU A 261 -9.67 15.00 5.96
C LEU A 261 -10.07 16.01 7.02
N PRO A 262 -9.27 16.30 8.06
CA PRO A 262 -9.65 17.28 9.07
C PRO A 262 -9.86 18.68 8.48
N LEU A 263 -9.00 19.08 7.54
CA LEU A 263 -9.12 20.38 6.87
C LEU A 263 -10.34 20.43 5.95
N ALA A 264 -10.49 19.43 5.08
CA ALA A 264 -11.61 19.37 4.15
C ALA A 264 -12.97 19.34 4.85
N VAL A 265 -13.10 18.46 5.86
CA VAL A 265 -14.35 18.31 6.62
C VAL A 265 -14.59 19.53 7.49
N GLY A 266 -13.60 19.98 8.25
CA GLY A 266 -13.75 21.13 9.16
C GLY A 266 -14.09 22.41 8.41
N LEU A 267 -13.32 22.75 7.38
CA LEU A 267 -13.52 23.96 6.59
C LEU A 267 -14.77 23.88 5.70
N GLY A 268 -15.04 22.71 5.09
CA GLY A 268 -16.24 22.51 4.28
C GLY A 268 -17.53 22.63 5.08
N LEU A 269 -17.60 22.03 6.27
CA LEU A 269 -18.74 22.19 7.19
C LEU A 269 -18.87 23.65 7.67
N ALA A 270 -17.77 24.29 8.03
CA ALA A 270 -17.77 25.68 8.52
C ALA A 270 -18.25 26.65 7.44
N ALA A 271 -17.75 26.55 6.22
CA ALA A 271 -18.15 27.36 5.08
C ALA A 271 -19.66 27.23 4.79
N GLY A 272 -20.16 25.98 4.72
CA GLY A 272 -21.57 25.71 4.45
C GLY A 272 -22.51 26.13 5.58
N TRP A 273 -22.06 26.02 6.84
CA TRP A 273 -22.90 26.34 8.01
C TRP A 273 -22.94 27.84 8.33
N PHE A 274 -21.78 28.49 8.50
CA PHE A 274 -21.72 29.87 8.94
C PHE A 274 -22.06 30.86 7.82
N GLY A 275 -21.63 30.56 6.58
CA GLY A 275 -21.83 31.50 5.46
C GLY A 275 -21.07 32.82 5.63
N GLY A 276 -21.48 33.88 4.88
CA GLY A 276 -20.90 35.21 4.96
C GLY A 276 -19.39 35.23 4.81
N TRP A 277 -18.70 36.05 5.61
CA TRP A 277 -17.24 36.20 5.51
C TRP A 277 -16.43 34.92 5.76
N VAL A 278 -16.95 33.98 6.59
CA VAL A 278 -16.28 32.68 6.82
C VAL A 278 -16.26 31.86 5.54
N ASP A 279 -17.39 31.80 4.85
CA ASP A 279 -17.49 31.14 3.56
C ASP A 279 -16.61 31.81 2.51
N GLU A 280 -16.67 33.12 2.39
CA GLU A 280 -15.87 33.90 1.44
C GLU A 280 -14.35 33.68 1.66
N ALA A 281 -13.88 33.72 2.91
CA ALA A 281 -12.49 33.50 3.24
C ALA A 281 -12.03 32.07 2.88
N ILE A 282 -12.85 31.06 3.20
CA ILE A 282 -12.52 29.66 2.87
C ILE A 282 -12.53 29.45 1.36
N GLN A 283 -13.53 30.01 0.63
CA GLN A 283 -13.58 29.89 -0.84
C GLN A 283 -12.43 30.64 -1.50
N TYR A 284 -12.00 31.79 -0.95
CA TYR A 284 -10.81 32.49 -1.42
C TYR A 284 -9.57 31.60 -1.29
N LEU A 285 -9.35 30.98 -0.13
CA LEU A 285 -8.24 30.04 0.07
C LEU A 285 -8.32 28.84 -0.89
N CYS A 286 -9.51 28.26 -1.06
CA CYS A 286 -9.72 27.20 -2.03
C CYS A 286 -9.35 27.63 -3.46
N THR A 287 -9.70 28.86 -3.84
CA THR A 287 -9.43 29.39 -5.18
C THR A 287 -7.94 29.65 -5.38
N VAL A 288 -7.28 30.26 -4.40
CA VAL A 288 -5.83 30.52 -4.44
C VAL A 288 -5.06 29.21 -4.59
N LEU A 289 -5.35 28.19 -3.76
CA LEU A 289 -4.68 26.89 -3.87
C LEU A 289 -4.98 26.18 -5.19
N SER A 290 -6.22 26.27 -5.68
CA SER A 290 -6.61 25.62 -6.94
C SER A 290 -6.12 26.37 -8.19
N SER A 291 -5.66 27.61 -8.08
CA SER A 291 -5.12 28.39 -9.21
C SER A 291 -3.70 27.93 -9.61
N ILE A 292 -3.00 27.30 -8.69
CA ILE A 292 -1.66 26.75 -8.95
C ILE A 292 -1.82 25.31 -9.45
N PRO A 293 -1.21 24.91 -10.58
CA PRO A 293 -1.19 23.51 -11.00
C PRO A 293 -0.62 22.63 -9.89
N ASN A 294 -1.41 21.67 -9.42
CA ASN A 294 -1.10 20.89 -8.22
C ASN A 294 0.26 20.18 -8.31
N VAL A 295 0.59 19.62 -9.49
CA VAL A 295 1.88 18.95 -9.72
C VAL A 295 3.06 19.91 -9.54
N LEU A 296 2.95 21.16 -10.01
CA LEU A 296 4.03 22.16 -9.86
C LEU A 296 4.19 22.58 -8.40
N LEU A 297 3.09 22.77 -7.68
CA LEU A 297 3.13 23.09 -6.25
C LEU A 297 3.84 21.99 -5.46
N ILE A 298 3.45 20.74 -5.70
CA ILE A 298 4.03 19.58 -5.02
C ILE A 298 5.52 19.45 -5.36
N ALA A 299 5.88 19.55 -6.66
CA ALA A 299 7.28 19.46 -7.09
C ALA A 299 8.17 20.55 -6.44
N ALA A 300 7.67 21.79 -6.38
CA ALA A 300 8.40 22.88 -5.70
C ALA A 300 8.60 22.59 -4.21
N CYS A 301 7.55 22.14 -3.51
CA CYS A 301 7.62 21.79 -2.11
C CYS A 301 8.58 20.61 -1.85
N VAL A 302 8.54 19.57 -2.70
CA VAL A 302 9.45 18.42 -2.61
C VAL A 302 10.91 18.86 -2.75
N LEU A 303 11.21 19.73 -3.71
CA LEU A 303 12.55 20.29 -3.88
C LEU A 303 12.99 21.08 -2.65
N MET A 304 12.11 21.91 -2.06
CA MET A 304 12.42 22.61 -0.81
C MET A 304 12.73 21.66 0.34
N VAL A 305 11.95 20.60 0.48
CA VAL A 305 12.20 19.55 1.49
C VAL A 305 13.54 18.86 1.24
N GLN A 306 13.84 18.54 0.01
CA GLN A 306 15.12 17.92 -0.35
C GLN A 306 16.31 18.82 0.02
N VAL A 307 16.26 20.08 -0.34
CA VAL A 307 17.29 21.07 0.03
C VAL A 307 17.42 21.18 1.55
N PHE A 308 16.28 21.22 2.28
CA PHE A 308 16.31 21.29 3.75
C PHE A 308 16.99 20.07 4.38
N VAL A 309 16.65 18.86 3.91
CA VAL A 309 17.26 17.62 4.41
C VAL A 309 18.76 17.57 4.10
N ASP A 310 19.16 17.99 2.89
CA ASP A 310 20.55 17.98 2.43
C ASP A 310 21.41 19.03 3.17
N GLN A 311 20.81 20.16 3.57
CA GLN A 311 21.48 21.21 4.36
C GLN A 311 21.58 20.86 5.86
N ASN A 312 20.81 19.89 6.37
CA ASN A 312 20.83 19.51 7.77
C ASN A 312 21.19 18.02 7.98
N PRO A 313 22.33 17.53 7.45
CA PRO A 313 22.71 16.12 7.52
C PRO A 313 22.89 15.61 8.96
N GLN A 314 23.22 16.51 9.89
CA GLN A 314 23.48 16.20 11.31
C GLN A 314 22.20 15.83 12.10
N ARG A 315 21.00 16.14 11.55
CA ARG A 315 19.71 15.80 12.19
C ARG A 315 19.23 14.40 11.86
N PHE A 316 19.85 13.76 10.90
CA PHE A 316 19.43 12.46 10.36
C PHE A 316 20.64 11.53 10.33
N GLU A 317 20.63 10.53 11.19
CA GLU A 317 21.78 9.63 11.36
C GLU A 317 21.93 8.65 10.20
N THR A 318 20.80 8.20 9.63
CA THR A 318 20.80 7.15 8.61
C THR A 318 20.15 7.60 7.30
N ALA A 319 20.53 6.95 6.19
CA ALA A 319 19.89 7.16 4.89
C ALA A 319 18.39 6.77 4.91
N ALA A 320 18.02 5.75 5.69
CA ALA A 320 16.64 5.33 5.85
C ALA A 320 15.80 6.42 6.53
N GLU A 321 16.30 7.07 7.59
CA GLU A 321 15.61 8.19 8.25
C GLU A 321 15.41 9.38 7.33
N ARG A 322 16.41 9.70 6.51
CA ARG A 322 16.29 10.78 5.51
C ARG A 322 15.20 10.49 4.49
N ALA A 323 15.15 9.26 3.98
CA ALA A 323 14.12 8.84 3.04
C ALA A 323 12.72 8.87 3.68
N ASP A 324 12.61 8.43 4.93
CA ASP A 324 11.36 8.38 5.68
C ASP A 324 10.80 9.79 5.96
N VAL A 325 11.64 10.72 6.39
CA VAL A 325 11.25 12.12 6.62
C VAL A 325 10.83 12.79 5.30
N ARG A 326 11.54 12.55 4.20
CA ARG A 326 11.13 13.04 2.87
C ARG A 326 9.74 12.53 2.50
N LEU A 327 9.48 11.24 2.71
CA LEU A 327 8.19 10.62 2.45
C LEU A 327 7.09 11.22 3.35
N ALA A 328 7.33 11.36 4.65
CA ALA A 328 6.37 11.95 5.59
C ALA A 328 6.01 13.40 5.23
N LEU A 329 7.01 14.22 4.87
CA LEU A 329 6.79 15.59 4.45
C LEU A 329 6.06 15.67 3.10
N LEU A 330 6.37 14.79 2.15
CA LEU A 330 5.61 14.65 0.90
C LEU A 330 4.12 14.39 1.18
N CYS A 331 3.82 13.43 2.05
CA CYS A 331 2.44 13.12 2.44
C CYS A 331 1.72 14.31 3.07
N LEU A 332 2.42 15.06 3.91
CA LEU A 332 1.88 16.28 4.51
C LEU A 332 1.55 17.35 3.47
N ILE A 333 2.46 17.58 2.52
CA ILE A 333 2.27 18.53 1.42
C ILE A 333 1.07 18.13 0.56
N LEU A 334 1.00 16.85 0.16
CA LEU A 334 -0.13 16.30 -0.59
C LEU A 334 -1.45 16.50 0.15
N GLY A 335 -1.46 16.25 1.47
CA GLY A 335 -2.64 16.44 2.30
C GLY A 335 -3.06 17.91 2.44
N LEU A 336 -2.08 18.80 2.64
CA LEU A 336 -2.31 20.23 2.77
C LEU A 336 -2.70 20.91 1.45
N SER A 337 -2.40 20.32 0.30
CA SER A 337 -2.79 20.84 -1.02
C SER A 337 -4.10 20.26 -1.54
N GLY A 338 -4.49 19.04 -1.12
CA GLY A 338 -5.63 18.30 -1.67
C GLY A 338 -7.00 18.62 -1.09
N TRP A 339 -7.10 19.28 0.07
CA TRP A 339 -8.37 19.51 0.78
C TRP A 339 -9.42 20.40 0.06
N PRO A 340 -9.09 21.36 -0.86
CA PRO A 340 -10.06 22.31 -1.39
C PRO A 340 -11.21 21.67 -2.18
N ALA A 341 -10.93 20.58 -2.92
CA ALA A 341 -11.95 19.92 -3.73
C ALA A 341 -13.05 19.31 -2.86
N LEU A 342 -12.67 18.53 -1.85
CA LEU A 342 -13.61 17.93 -0.90
C LEU A 342 -14.32 19.00 -0.04
N ALA A 343 -13.62 20.04 0.39
CA ALA A 343 -14.22 21.13 1.15
C ALA A 343 -15.35 21.83 0.38
N ARG A 344 -15.14 22.11 -0.92
CA ARG A 344 -16.19 22.69 -1.79
C ARG A 344 -17.39 21.77 -1.96
N LEU A 345 -17.15 20.48 -2.12
CA LEU A 345 -18.22 19.49 -2.23
C LEU A 345 -19.05 19.42 -0.94
N LEU A 346 -18.38 19.37 0.21
CA LEU A 346 -19.04 19.33 1.52
C LEU A 346 -19.81 20.62 1.81
N ARG A 347 -19.23 21.79 1.46
CA ARG A 347 -19.94 23.06 1.56
C ARG A 347 -21.26 23.03 0.79
N ALA A 348 -21.25 22.58 -0.46
CA ALA A 348 -22.45 22.52 -1.30
C ALA A 348 -23.53 21.63 -0.68
N GLU A 349 -23.16 20.49 -0.10
CA GLU A 349 -24.10 19.58 0.54
C GLU A 349 -24.60 20.13 1.88
N VAL A 350 -23.75 20.76 2.68
CA VAL A 350 -24.14 21.41 3.94
C VAL A 350 -25.13 22.55 3.71
N LEU A 351 -24.97 23.33 2.64
CA LEU A 351 -25.93 24.37 2.26
C LEU A 351 -27.34 23.82 2.01
N LYS A 352 -27.44 22.60 1.44
CA LYS A 352 -28.76 21.93 1.28
C LYS A 352 -29.28 21.38 2.61
N LEU A 353 -28.39 20.71 3.37
CA LEU A 353 -28.80 20.05 4.63
C LEU A 353 -29.25 21.03 5.70
N ARG A 354 -28.68 22.25 5.76
CA ARG A 354 -29.08 23.26 6.77
C ARG A 354 -30.50 23.77 6.60
N GLU A 355 -31.07 23.64 5.39
CA GLU A 355 -32.44 24.05 5.09
C GLU A 355 -33.48 22.97 5.44
N LEU A 356 -33.05 21.78 5.84
CA LEU A 356 -33.97 20.70 6.20
C LEU A 356 -34.63 20.97 7.56
N GLU A 357 -35.91 20.61 7.66
CA GLU A 357 -36.79 20.91 8.79
C GLU A 357 -36.21 20.47 10.15
N TYR A 358 -35.60 19.29 10.23
CA TYR A 358 -35.02 18.80 11.47
C TYR A 358 -33.79 19.61 11.92
N VAL A 359 -33.02 20.18 10.99
CA VAL A 359 -31.89 21.09 11.31
C VAL A 359 -32.39 22.43 11.77
N GLN A 360 -33.42 22.97 11.09
CA GLN A 360 -34.06 24.21 11.48
C GLN A 360 -34.74 24.08 12.86
N ALA A 361 -35.42 22.98 13.13
CA ALA A 361 -35.98 22.68 14.44
C ALA A 361 -34.91 22.64 15.53
N ALA A 362 -33.78 21.91 15.29
CA ALA A 362 -32.69 21.89 16.25
C ALA A 362 -32.12 23.27 16.54
N ARG A 363 -32.03 24.15 15.51
CA ARG A 363 -31.60 25.53 15.64
C ARG A 363 -32.61 26.36 16.44
N ALA A 364 -33.91 26.20 16.19
CA ALA A 364 -34.98 26.89 16.92
C ALA A 364 -35.01 26.51 18.41
N PHE A 365 -34.68 25.24 18.73
CA PHE A 365 -34.51 24.78 20.11
C PHE A 365 -33.19 25.20 20.78
N GLY A 366 -32.39 26.06 20.14
CA GLY A 366 -31.17 26.62 20.73
C GLY A 366 -29.97 25.63 20.77
N VAL A 367 -29.99 24.57 19.97
CA VAL A 367 -28.83 23.62 19.88
C VAL A 367 -27.66 24.38 19.26
N GLY A 368 -26.49 24.35 19.93
CA GLY A 368 -25.29 25.04 19.47
C GLY A 368 -24.77 24.52 18.13
N ALA A 369 -24.20 25.42 17.30
CA ALA A 369 -23.75 25.17 15.95
C ALA A 369 -22.82 23.94 15.82
N TRP A 370 -21.81 23.80 16.71
CA TRP A 370 -20.90 22.68 16.73
C TRP A 370 -21.58 21.32 16.95
N ARG A 371 -22.62 21.32 17.82
CA ARG A 371 -23.39 20.10 18.08
C ARG A 371 -24.24 19.72 16.86
N ILE A 372 -24.82 20.72 16.17
CA ILE A 372 -25.56 20.48 14.93
C ILE A 372 -24.60 19.95 13.84
N MET A 373 -23.45 20.59 13.63
CA MET A 373 -22.48 20.14 12.66
C MET A 373 -22.00 18.69 12.93
N ALA A 374 -21.62 18.39 14.18
CA ALA A 374 -21.06 17.08 14.51
C ALA A 374 -22.12 15.96 14.55
N ARG A 375 -23.37 16.25 14.98
CA ARG A 375 -24.38 15.21 15.24
C ARG A 375 -25.42 15.08 14.14
N HIS A 376 -25.65 16.13 13.36
CA HIS A 376 -26.64 16.14 12.31
C HIS A 376 -26.05 16.27 10.91
N LEU A 377 -25.11 17.18 10.67
CA LEU A 377 -24.55 17.40 9.33
C LEU A 377 -23.48 16.38 8.98
N LEU A 378 -22.46 16.22 9.82
CA LEU A 378 -21.34 15.32 9.55
C LEU A 378 -21.77 13.87 9.24
N PRO A 379 -22.68 13.22 10.00
CA PRO A 379 -23.11 11.87 9.67
C PRO A 379 -23.82 11.78 8.32
N ASN A 380 -24.56 12.82 7.92
CA ASN A 380 -25.29 12.85 6.66
C ASN A 380 -24.36 13.05 5.44
N VAL A 381 -23.25 13.78 5.58
CA VAL A 381 -22.27 13.97 4.50
C VAL A 381 -21.19 12.88 4.47
N MET A 382 -21.19 11.98 5.44
CA MET A 382 -20.12 10.96 5.58
C MET A 382 -20.00 10.04 4.34
N HIS A 383 -21.10 9.80 3.65
CA HIS A 383 -21.08 9.01 2.42
C HIS A 383 -20.26 9.69 1.31
N LEU A 384 -20.34 11.02 1.18
CA LEU A 384 -19.52 11.80 0.25
C LEU A 384 -18.05 11.77 0.67
N VAL A 385 -17.78 11.96 1.96
CA VAL A 385 -16.41 11.88 2.50
C VAL A 385 -15.78 10.53 2.17
N LEU A 386 -16.51 9.42 2.37
CA LEU A 386 -16.00 8.08 2.09
C LEU A 386 -15.74 7.86 0.60
N ILE A 387 -16.66 8.25 -0.28
CA ILE A 387 -16.52 8.06 -1.72
C ILE A 387 -15.33 8.87 -2.25
N THR A 388 -15.25 10.16 -1.92
CA THR A 388 -14.16 11.02 -2.37
C THR A 388 -12.81 10.58 -1.81
N THR A 389 -12.76 10.18 -0.54
CA THR A 389 -11.53 9.65 0.08
C THR A 389 -10.99 8.43 -0.67
N VAL A 390 -11.85 7.50 -1.09
CA VAL A 390 -11.43 6.31 -1.86
C VAL A 390 -10.91 6.70 -3.25
N LEU A 391 -11.55 7.68 -3.91
CA LEU A 391 -11.10 8.18 -5.21
C LEU A 391 -9.77 8.94 -5.09
N ASP A 392 -9.66 9.82 -4.09
CA ASP A 392 -8.46 10.61 -3.83
C ASP A 392 -7.27 9.72 -3.44
N PHE A 393 -7.51 8.65 -2.67
CA PHE A 393 -6.46 7.68 -2.34
C PHE A 393 -5.76 7.13 -3.59
N SER A 394 -6.55 6.74 -4.61
CA SER A 394 -6.00 6.23 -5.87
C SER A 394 -5.23 7.31 -6.63
N ALA A 395 -5.74 8.55 -6.64
CA ALA A 395 -5.07 9.68 -7.28
C ALA A 395 -3.75 10.04 -6.58
N LEU A 396 -3.70 10.01 -5.24
CA LEU A 396 -2.50 10.31 -4.46
C LEU A 396 -1.36 9.33 -4.74
N VAL A 397 -1.67 8.03 -4.89
CA VAL A 397 -0.68 7.02 -5.27
C VAL A 397 -0.13 7.28 -6.67
N LEU A 398 -0.99 7.75 -7.61
CA LEU A 398 -0.53 8.10 -8.97
C LEU A 398 0.34 9.37 -8.99
N TYR A 399 0.08 10.35 -8.12
CA TYR A 399 0.92 11.54 -8.02
C TYR A 399 2.35 11.21 -7.60
N GLU A 400 2.56 10.26 -6.71
CA GLU A 400 3.90 9.79 -6.36
C GLU A 400 4.67 9.23 -7.56
N ALA A 401 4.00 8.48 -8.42
CA ALA A 401 4.64 7.88 -9.59
C ALA A 401 5.09 8.92 -10.65
N VAL A 402 4.55 10.16 -10.59
CA VAL A 402 4.89 11.28 -11.49
C VAL A 402 6.00 12.16 -10.91
N LEU A 403 6.15 12.19 -9.58
CA LEU A 403 7.13 12.99 -8.85
C LEU A 403 8.45 12.23 -8.64
#